data_2b81849dcc93d85345b67ebc3daaef71
#
_entry.id   2b81849dcc93d85345b67ebc3daaef71
#
_cell.length_a   1.000
_cell.length_b   1.000
_cell.length_c   1.000
_cell.angle_alpha   90.00
_cell.angle_beta   90.00
_cell.angle_gamma   90.00
#
_symmetry.space_group_name_H-M   'P 1'
#
loop_
_entity.id
_entity.type
_entity.pdbx_description
1 polymer ?
#
loop_
_entity_poly.entity_id
_entity_poly.type
_entity_poly.pdbx_seq_one_letter_code
_entity_poly.pdbx_strand_id
1 'polypeptide(L)'
;WCAIQGAKWNTPEGQNSNINERMDHPVVHISWNDSIAYCQCVNKRLPTEAEWEYAARGGLVQKKFPWGNELMQNNEHHCNIWQGTFPDYNNLDDGYLGTAPAKSFKPNNFCLYNMAGNVWEWCNDWFSDCFHETDTRINPKGPLQGDAKVMRGGSFLCHHSYCNRYRVAARSSNTIDSSTSNIGFRCAAGIP
;
A
#
# COMPACT_ATOMS: atom_id res chain seq x y z
N TRP A 1 0.34 14.49 11.92
CA TRP A 1 1.24 14.61 10.76
C TRP A 1 2.20 15.77 10.99
N CYS A 2 3.51 15.55 10.74
CA CYS A 2 4.53 16.59 10.82
C CYS A 2 5.18 16.75 9.44
N ALA A 3 5.38 17.99 9.01
CA ALA A 3 6.22 18.29 7.86
C ALA A 3 7.67 18.32 8.31
N ILE A 4 8.51 17.46 7.74
CA ILE A 4 9.93 17.37 8.06
C ILE A 4 10.73 17.88 6.86
N GLN A 5 11.50 18.93 7.08
CA GLN A 5 12.32 19.50 6.02
C GLN A 5 13.37 18.52 5.53
N GLY A 6 13.43 18.31 4.20
CA GLY A 6 14.37 17.42 3.56
C GLY A 6 14.01 15.93 3.64
N ALA A 7 12.79 15.59 4.14
CA ALA A 7 12.29 14.21 4.07
C ALA A 7 12.01 13.84 2.61
N LYS A 8 12.60 12.73 2.16
CA LYS A 8 12.45 12.18 0.82
C LYS A 8 12.83 10.69 0.83
N TRP A 9 12.72 10.01 -0.29
CA TRP A 9 12.90 8.56 -0.40
C TRP A 9 14.21 8.01 0.17
N ASN A 10 15.33 8.74 0.09
CA ASN A 10 16.64 8.31 0.60
C ASN A 10 17.04 8.97 1.94
N THR A 11 16.23 9.89 2.44
CA THR A 11 16.34 10.52 3.77
C THR A 11 14.95 10.61 4.41
N PRO A 12 14.32 9.46 4.78
CA PRO A 12 12.90 9.41 5.09
C PRO A 12 12.48 10.23 6.33
N GLU A 13 13.37 10.42 7.29
CA GLU A 13 13.15 11.24 8.49
C GLU A 13 13.89 12.60 8.42
N GLY A 14 14.24 13.07 7.20
CA GLY A 14 14.92 14.35 6.97
C GLY A 14 16.43 14.23 6.80
N GLN A 15 17.13 15.35 6.77
CA GLN A 15 18.52 15.47 6.30
C GLN A 15 19.55 14.54 6.98
N ASN A 16 19.31 14.15 8.23
CA ASN A 16 20.24 13.31 9.01
C ASN A 16 19.87 11.83 8.98
N SER A 17 18.89 11.44 8.19
CA SER A 17 18.49 10.04 8.02
C SER A 17 19.04 9.43 6.75
N ASN A 18 19.03 8.11 6.66
CA ASN A 18 19.42 7.35 5.47
C ASN A 18 18.65 6.03 5.41
N ILE A 19 18.82 5.31 4.30
CA ILE A 19 18.16 4.03 4.05
C ILE A 19 19.10 2.82 4.13
N ASN A 20 20.36 2.99 4.56
CA ASN A 20 21.40 1.96 4.51
C ASN A 20 21.00 0.65 5.21
N GLU A 21 20.28 0.74 6.31
CA GLU A 21 19.80 -0.41 7.08
C GLU A 21 18.36 -0.83 6.71
N ARG A 22 17.80 -0.27 5.64
CA ARG A 22 16.40 -0.46 5.21
C ARG A 22 16.27 -0.72 3.71
N MET A 23 17.30 -1.29 3.10
CA MET A 23 17.31 -1.58 1.66
C MET A 23 16.32 -2.65 1.24
N ASP A 24 15.82 -3.45 2.19
CA ASP A 24 14.76 -4.44 2.01
C ASP A 24 13.36 -3.93 2.41
N HIS A 25 13.25 -2.68 2.85
CA HIS A 25 11.97 -2.02 3.12
C HIS A 25 11.34 -1.44 1.84
N PRO A 26 10.02 -1.21 1.83
CA PRO A 26 9.39 -0.48 0.73
C PRO A 26 9.94 0.96 0.65
N VAL A 27 10.12 1.47 -0.55
CA VAL A 27 10.41 2.88 -0.76
C VAL A 27 9.21 3.72 -0.29
N VAL A 28 9.48 4.85 0.35
CA VAL A 28 8.47 5.80 0.84
C VAL A 28 8.78 7.22 0.35
N HIS A 29 7.91 8.17 0.65
CA HIS A 29 7.99 9.54 0.11
C HIS A 29 8.04 9.57 -1.42
N ILE A 30 7.26 8.71 -2.05
CA ILE A 30 7.16 8.54 -3.50
C ILE A 30 5.77 8.99 -3.94
N SER A 31 5.72 9.95 -4.84
CA SER A 31 4.49 10.37 -5.51
C SER A 31 4.07 9.36 -6.59
N TRP A 32 2.84 9.51 -7.10
CA TRP A 32 2.40 8.71 -8.24
C TRP A 32 3.27 8.99 -9.47
N ASN A 33 3.65 10.25 -9.71
CA ASN A 33 4.54 10.64 -10.81
C ASN A 33 5.91 9.95 -10.71
N ASP A 34 6.51 9.91 -9.52
CA ASP A 34 7.79 9.21 -9.28
C ASP A 34 7.65 7.70 -9.54
N SER A 35 6.54 7.12 -9.10
CA SER A 35 6.25 5.70 -9.28
C SER A 35 6.15 5.32 -10.76
N ILE A 36 5.48 6.15 -11.57
CA ILE A 36 5.40 5.97 -13.03
C ILE A 36 6.77 6.11 -13.68
N ALA A 37 7.55 7.12 -13.31
CA ALA A 37 8.89 7.34 -13.85
C ALA A 37 9.80 6.13 -13.57
N TYR A 38 9.76 5.60 -12.34
CA TYR A 38 10.50 4.39 -11.99
C TYR A 38 10.03 3.18 -12.82
N CYS A 39 8.72 2.96 -12.88
CA CYS A 39 8.16 1.83 -13.65
C CYS A 39 8.59 1.86 -15.12
N GLN A 40 8.58 3.04 -15.75
CA GLN A 40 9.04 3.22 -17.13
C GLN A 40 10.54 2.89 -17.27
N CYS A 41 11.37 3.35 -16.33
CA CYS A 41 12.82 3.08 -16.34
C CYS A 41 13.14 1.59 -16.32
N VAL A 42 12.34 0.79 -15.59
CA VAL A 42 12.57 -0.67 -15.47
C VAL A 42 11.68 -1.51 -16.40
N ASN A 43 11.06 -0.88 -17.40
CA ASN A 43 10.14 -1.51 -18.38
C ASN A 43 8.99 -2.28 -17.69
N LYS A 44 8.39 -1.63 -16.71
CA LYS A 44 7.22 -2.12 -15.96
C LYS A 44 6.13 -1.04 -15.92
N ARG A 45 5.07 -1.31 -15.20
CA ARG A 45 3.97 -0.38 -14.97
C ARG A 45 3.44 -0.49 -13.53
N LEU A 46 2.63 0.43 -13.09
CA LEU A 46 1.78 0.23 -11.92
C LEU A 46 0.69 -0.80 -12.23
N PRO A 47 0.24 -1.58 -11.25
CA PRO A 47 -0.96 -2.40 -11.40
C PRO A 47 -2.19 -1.50 -11.57
N THR A 48 -3.20 -1.96 -12.30
CA THR A 48 -4.54 -1.37 -12.17
C THR A 48 -5.10 -1.69 -10.79
N GLU A 49 -6.12 -0.95 -10.35
CA GLU A 49 -6.77 -1.21 -9.08
C GLU A 49 -7.34 -2.64 -9.01
N ALA A 50 -7.94 -3.10 -10.11
CA ALA A 50 -8.49 -4.45 -10.20
C ALA A 50 -7.41 -5.54 -10.15
N GLU A 51 -6.28 -5.34 -10.83
CA GLU A 51 -5.14 -6.25 -10.75
C GLU A 51 -4.57 -6.30 -9.33
N TRP A 52 -4.45 -5.15 -8.67
CA TRP A 52 -3.99 -5.07 -7.30
C TRP A 52 -4.91 -5.84 -6.36
N GLU A 53 -6.23 -5.63 -6.45
CA GLU A 53 -7.20 -6.33 -5.61
C GLU A 53 -7.22 -7.83 -5.87
N TYR A 54 -7.20 -8.26 -7.12
CA TYR A 54 -7.10 -9.67 -7.48
C TYR A 54 -5.84 -10.33 -6.90
N ALA A 55 -4.71 -9.65 -7.04
CA ALA A 55 -3.43 -10.09 -6.47
C ALA A 55 -3.48 -10.17 -4.94
N ALA A 56 -4.06 -9.17 -4.28
CA ALA A 56 -4.20 -9.12 -2.82
C ALA A 56 -5.08 -10.25 -2.28
N ARG A 57 -6.14 -10.60 -3.01
CA ARG A 57 -7.03 -11.70 -2.61
C ARG A 57 -6.36 -13.07 -2.62
N GLY A 58 -5.32 -13.29 -3.41
CA GLY A 58 -4.60 -14.57 -3.43
C GLY A 58 -5.52 -15.77 -3.71
N GLY A 59 -6.57 -15.59 -4.53
CA GLY A 59 -7.59 -16.60 -4.84
C GLY A 59 -8.69 -16.75 -3.79
N LEU A 60 -8.65 -16.03 -2.67
CA LEU A 60 -9.71 -16.05 -1.65
C LEU A 60 -10.90 -15.19 -2.07
N VAL A 61 -12.10 -15.78 -2.09
CA VAL A 61 -13.34 -15.09 -2.45
C VAL A 61 -13.98 -14.49 -1.21
N GLN A 62 -14.39 -13.22 -1.28
CA GLN A 62 -15.15 -12.49 -0.24
C GLN A 62 -14.49 -12.46 1.16
N LYS A 63 -13.18 -12.60 1.25
CA LYS A 63 -12.45 -12.46 2.51
C LYS A 63 -12.08 -11.01 2.79
N LYS A 64 -12.00 -10.65 4.09
CA LYS A 64 -11.64 -9.31 4.53
C LYS A 64 -10.18 -8.99 4.27
N PHE A 65 -9.29 -9.97 4.49
CA PHE A 65 -7.85 -9.83 4.40
C PHE A 65 -7.25 -10.85 3.42
N PRO A 66 -6.00 -10.66 2.97
CA PRO A 66 -5.29 -11.59 2.10
C PRO A 66 -5.17 -13.03 2.63
N TRP A 67 -5.40 -13.24 3.92
CA TRP A 67 -5.32 -14.53 4.62
C TRP A 67 -6.65 -15.04 5.18
N GLY A 68 -7.73 -14.26 5.14
CA GLY A 68 -9.04 -14.70 5.65
C GLY A 68 -9.89 -13.59 6.24
N ASN A 69 -10.68 -13.90 7.27
CA ASN A 69 -11.60 -12.93 7.88
C ASN A 69 -11.12 -12.35 9.21
N GLU A 70 -10.24 -13.07 9.90
CA GLU A 70 -9.71 -12.65 11.20
C GLU A 70 -8.40 -11.87 10.99
N LEU A 71 -8.26 -10.75 11.71
CA LEU A 71 -7.08 -9.90 11.61
C LEU A 71 -5.83 -10.64 12.11
N MET A 72 -5.96 -11.34 13.23
CA MET A 72 -4.94 -12.21 13.79
C MET A 72 -5.39 -13.66 13.69
N GLN A 73 -4.48 -14.56 13.38
CA GLN A 73 -4.73 -15.99 13.40
C GLN A 73 -3.68 -16.65 14.31
N ASN A 74 -4.11 -17.46 15.26
CA ASN A 74 -3.24 -18.15 16.21
C ASN A 74 -2.31 -17.18 16.99
N ASN A 75 -2.79 -15.99 17.34
CA ASN A 75 -2.02 -14.90 17.95
C ASN A 75 -0.82 -14.43 17.12
N GLU A 76 -0.83 -14.66 15.79
CA GLU A 76 0.18 -14.14 14.88
C GLU A 76 -0.34 -12.90 14.14
N HIS A 77 0.50 -11.87 14.07
CA HIS A 77 0.28 -10.73 13.18
C HIS A 77 0.58 -11.12 11.72
N HIS A 78 -0.26 -10.67 10.80
CA HIS A 78 -0.11 -10.95 9.38
C HIS A 78 0.18 -9.69 8.55
N CYS A 79 0.22 -8.54 9.18
CA CYS A 79 0.52 -7.26 8.53
C CYS A 79 1.04 -6.24 9.54
N ASN A 80 1.78 -5.26 9.04
CA ASN A 80 2.26 -4.12 9.79
C ASN A 80 1.19 -3.01 9.77
N ILE A 81 0.53 -2.81 10.89
CA ILE A 81 -0.47 -1.75 11.14
C ILE A 81 -0.29 -1.20 12.55
N TRP A 82 -0.91 -0.07 12.86
CA TRP A 82 -0.87 0.49 14.20
C TRP A 82 -1.45 -0.48 15.24
N GLN A 83 -0.72 -0.66 16.33
CA GLN A 83 -1.11 -1.50 17.46
C GLN A 83 -1.38 -0.63 18.70
N GLY A 84 -2.27 -1.07 19.60
CA GLY A 84 -2.58 -0.34 20.83
C GLY A 84 -3.65 0.73 20.67
N THR A 85 -3.42 1.95 21.18
CA THR A 85 -4.39 3.05 21.20
C THR A 85 -4.01 4.13 20.21
N PHE A 86 -4.76 4.23 19.12
CA PHE A 86 -4.49 5.24 18.09
C PHE A 86 -5.08 6.61 18.48
N PRO A 87 -4.40 7.74 18.29
CA PRO A 87 -3.01 7.88 17.79
C PRO A 87 -1.94 8.02 18.89
N ASP A 88 -2.30 7.78 20.16
CA ASP A 88 -1.52 8.20 21.30
C ASP A 88 -0.42 7.19 21.71
N TYR A 89 -0.70 5.91 21.52
CA TYR A 89 0.21 4.86 21.96
C TYR A 89 0.24 3.67 21.00
N ASN A 90 1.40 3.42 20.39
CA ASN A 90 1.67 2.21 19.62
C ASN A 90 2.50 1.25 20.50
N ASN A 91 1.96 0.08 20.82
CA ASN A 91 2.63 -0.93 21.65
C ASN A 91 3.57 -1.84 20.88
N LEU A 92 3.63 -1.70 19.54
CA LEU A 92 4.54 -2.42 18.64
C LEU A 92 4.38 -3.95 18.68
N ASP A 93 3.20 -4.47 18.94
CA ASP A 93 2.97 -5.92 19.01
C ASP A 93 3.30 -6.65 17.71
N ASP A 94 3.23 -5.97 16.56
CA ASP A 94 3.66 -6.50 15.26
C ASP A 94 5.17 -6.39 15.00
N GLY A 95 5.91 -5.73 15.91
CA GLY A 95 7.36 -5.59 15.88
C GLY A 95 7.87 -4.32 15.21
N TYR A 96 7.01 -3.42 14.69
CA TYR A 96 7.45 -2.30 13.86
C TYR A 96 6.78 -0.96 14.23
N LEU A 97 7.60 0.08 14.37
CA LEU A 97 7.12 1.45 14.57
C LEU A 97 6.75 2.14 13.25
N GLY A 98 7.49 1.86 12.20
CA GLY A 98 7.36 2.43 10.87
C GLY A 98 7.21 1.33 9.82
N THR A 99 7.89 1.46 8.70
CA THR A 99 7.89 0.42 7.67
C THR A 99 8.57 -0.87 8.18
N ALA A 100 8.09 -2.01 7.73
CA ALA A 100 8.70 -3.32 7.91
C ALA A 100 9.42 -3.76 6.62
N PRO A 101 10.42 -4.65 6.68
CA PRO A 101 10.98 -5.29 5.50
C PRO A 101 9.91 -5.91 4.60
N ALA A 102 10.13 -5.91 3.29
CA ALA A 102 9.13 -6.33 2.31
C ALA A 102 8.64 -7.79 2.45
N LYS A 103 9.35 -8.61 3.22
CA LYS A 103 9.02 -10.03 3.44
C LYS A 103 8.82 -10.38 4.91
N SER A 104 8.45 -9.43 5.77
CA SER A 104 8.32 -9.65 7.22
C SER A 104 7.19 -10.59 7.61
N PHE A 105 6.12 -10.61 6.83
CA PHE A 105 4.92 -11.41 7.13
C PHE A 105 4.74 -12.54 6.11
N LYS A 106 3.86 -13.50 6.42
CA LYS A 106 3.56 -14.61 5.52
C LYS A 106 2.94 -14.09 4.21
N PRO A 107 3.37 -14.59 3.04
CA PRO A 107 2.76 -14.20 1.77
C PRO A 107 1.35 -14.77 1.63
N ASN A 108 0.56 -14.18 0.74
CA ASN A 108 -0.71 -14.77 0.33
C ASN A 108 -0.50 -15.99 -0.60
N ASN A 109 -1.57 -16.65 -1.04
CA ASN A 109 -1.48 -17.86 -1.88
C ASN A 109 -0.90 -17.61 -3.29
N PHE A 110 -0.73 -16.35 -3.69
CA PHE A 110 -0.02 -15.99 -4.93
C PHE A 110 1.45 -15.60 -4.66
N CYS A 111 1.98 -15.94 -3.47
CA CYS A 111 3.34 -15.64 -3.04
C CYS A 111 3.63 -14.12 -2.97
N LEU A 112 2.61 -13.30 -2.76
CA LEU A 112 2.76 -11.85 -2.64
C LEU A 112 2.75 -11.43 -1.16
N TYR A 113 3.76 -10.64 -0.81
CA TYR A 113 3.97 -10.13 0.54
C TYR A 113 3.31 -8.77 0.74
N ASN A 114 2.94 -8.48 1.99
CA ASN A 114 2.47 -7.16 2.46
C ASN A 114 1.35 -6.55 1.59
N MET A 115 0.40 -7.39 1.12
CA MET A 115 -0.79 -6.91 0.43
C MET A 115 -1.81 -6.24 1.37
N ALA A 116 -1.48 -6.11 2.64
CA ALA A 116 -2.22 -5.37 3.66
C ALA A 116 -1.22 -4.77 4.64
N GLY A 117 -1.41 -3.51 5.05
CA GLY A 117 -0.51 -2.79 5.95
C GLY A 117 0.81 -2.37 5.30
N ASN A 118 1.79 -2.05 6.10
CA ASN A 118 3.11 -1.54 5.77
C ASN A 118 3.05 -0.16 5.10
N VAL A 119 2.85 -0.07 3.80
CA VAL A 119 2.68 1.20 3.09
C VAL A 119 1.47 1.15 2.16
N TRP A 120 0.82 2.29 1.97
CA TRP A 120 -0.12 2.48 0.88
C TRP A 120 0.57 2.25 -0.46
N GLU A 121 -0.12 1.65 -1.39
CA GLU A 121 0.43 1.36 -2.70
C GLU A 121 -0.35 2.05 -3.80
N TRP A 122 0.34 2.84 -4.62
CA TRP A 122 -0.22 3.49 -5.79
C TRP A 122 -0.69 2.48 -6.83
N CYS A 123 -1.89 2.71 -7.37
CA CYS A 123 -2.41 2.05 -8.56
C CYS A 123 -2.43 3.02 -9.75
N ASN A 124 -2.56 2.47 -10.95
CA ASN A 124 -2.59 3.27 -12.19
C ASN A 124 -3.87 4.08 -12.37
N ASP A 125 -4.97 3.63 -11.79
CA ASP A 125 -6.31 4.14 -12.04
C ASP A 125 -6.56 5.50 -11.39
N TRP A 126 -7.35 6.34 -12.06
CA TRP A 126 -7.99 7.47 -11.42
C TRP A 126 -9.06 6.97 -10.44
N PHE A 127 -9.19 7.64 -9.31
CA PHE A 127 -10.18 7.27 -8.31
C PHE A 127 -11.59 7.71 -8.74
N SER A 128 -12.56 6.84 -8.55
CA SER A 128 -13.98 7.12 -8.69
C SER A 128 -14.77 6.36 -7.62
N ASP A 129 -15.74 7.03 -7.00
CA ASP A 129 -16.67 6.39 -6.06
C ASP A 129 -17.62 5.42 -6.79
N CYS A 130 -17.87 5.68 -8.07
CA CYS A 130 -18.76 4.90 -8.94
C CYS A 130 -17.99 3.93 -9.86
N PHE A 131 -16.82 3.46 -9.45
CA PHE A 131 -15.97 2.57 -10.25
C PHE A 131 -16.74 1.37 -10.85
N HIS A 132 -17.55 0.71 -10.03
CA HIS A 132 -18.31 -0.48 -10.42
C HIS A 132 -19.48 -0.19 -11.39
N GLU A 133 -19.87 1.06 -11.54
CA GLU A 133 -20.93 1.50 -12.46
C GLU A 133 -20.38 1.92 -13.83
N THR A 134 -19.15 2.40 -13.85
CA THR A 134 -18.58 3.10 -15.01
C THR A 134 -17.52 2.30 -15.75
N ASP A 135 -17.00 1.23 -15.15
CA ASP A 135 -15.92 0.47 -15.76
C ASP A 135 -16.39 -0.82 -16.44
N THR A 136 -15.57 -1.30 -17.36
CA THR A 136 -15.82 -2.56 -18.07
C THR A 136 -15.55 -3.76 -17.16
N ARG A 137 -16.26 -4.88 -17.43
CA ARG A 137 -15.99 -6.14 -16.73
C ARG A 137 -14.71 -6.83 -17.21
N ILE A 138 -14.15 -6.38 -18.33
CA ILE A 138 -12.96 -6.96 -18.96
C ILE A 138 -11.85 -5.91 -18.92
N ASN A 139 -10.75 -6.24 -18.24
CA ASN A 139 -9.58 -5.36 -18.06
C ASN A 139 -9.96 -3.96 -17.56
N PRO A 140 -10.65 -3.84 -16.41
CA PRO A 140 -11.09 -2.55 -15.90
C PRO A 140 -9.87 -1.66 -15.60
N LYS A 141 -9.98 -0.38 -15.95
CA LYS A 141 -8.90 0.62 -15.80
C LYS A 141 -9.34 1.88 -15.07
N GLY A 142 -10.59 1.90 -14.60
CA GLY A 142 -11.20 3.10 -14.02
C GLY A 142 -11.49 4.20 -15.03
N PRO A 143 -11.88 5.39 -14.58
CA PRO A 143 -12.17 6.52 -15.43
C PRO A 143 -10.92 7.02 -16.16
N LEU A 144 -11.12 7.68 -17.32
CA LEU A 144 -10.02 8.21 -18.14
C LEU A 144 -9.32 9.41 -17.49
N GLN A 145 -10.00 10.13 -16.59
CA GLN A 145 -9.48 11.30 -15.89
C GLN A 145 -10.09 11.42 -14.51
N GLY A 146 -9.44 12.17 -13.62
CA GLY A 146 -9.87 12.41 -12.24
C GLY A 146 -8.90 13.33 -11.52
N ASP A 147 -9.19 13.66 -10.27
CA ASP A 147 -8.38 14.56 -9.44
C ASP A 147 -7.36 13.83 -8.58
N ALA A 148 -7.55 12.53 -8.37
CA ALA A 148 -6.70 11.72 -7.50
C ALA A 148 -6.51 10.29 -8.06
N LYS A 149 -5.37 9.70 -7.75
CA LYS A 149 -5.05 8.30 -8.08
C LYS A 149 -5.38 7.37 -6.93
N VAL A 150 -5.75 6.14 -7.29
CA VAL A 150 -6.08 5.09 -6.33
C VAL A 150 -4.85 4.67 -5.52
N MET A 151 -5.07 4.48 -4.22
CA MET A 151 -4.15 3.81 -3.31
C MET A 151 -4.83 2.64 -2.62
N ARG A 152 -4.09 1.56 -2.41
CA ARG A 152 -4.61 0.32 -1.82
C ARG A 152 -3.72 -0.18 -0.68
N GLY A 153 -4.24 -1.11 0.12
CA GLY A 153 -3.50 -1.89 1.11
C GLY A 153 -3.48 -1.33 2.53
N GLY A 154 -3.65 -0.03 2.72
CA GLY A 154 -3.42 0.60 4.03
C GLY A 154 -1.93 0.72 4.35
N SER A 155 -1.60 1.11 5.57
CA SER A 155 -0.22 1.32 6.00
C SER A 155 -0.03 1.05 7.49
N PHE A 156 1.22 1.12 7.96
CA PHE A 156 1.57 1.01 9.39
C PHE A 156 0.88 2.06 10.29
N LEU A 157 0.31 3.12 9.71
CA LEU A 157 -0.49 4.13 10.43
C LEU A 157 -1.99 3.80 10.46
N CYS A 158 -2.43 2.71 9.86
CA CYS A 158 -3.83 2.32 9.86
C CYS A 158 -4.20 1.56 11.12
N HIS A 159 -5.32 1.97 11.74
CA HIS A 159 -5.92 1.31 12.91
C HIS A 159 -7.41 1.10 12.70
N HIS A 160 -8.00 0.08 13.31
CA HIS A 160 -9.43 -0.24 13.14
C HIS A 160 -10.36 0.91 13.54
N SER A 161 -9.97 1.72 14.54
CA SER A 161 -10.78 2.85 15.01
C SER A 161 -10.66 4.10 14.12
N TYR A 162 -9.68 4.17 13.23
CA TYR A 162 -9.41 5.36 12.43
C TYR A 162 -9.67 5.15 10.94
N CYS A 163 -8.90 4.31 10.27
CA CYS A 163 -9.05 4.15 8.83
C CYS A 163 -9.52 2.76 8.41
N ASN A 164 -9.13 1.70 9.10
CA ASN A 164 -9.49 0.30 8.81
C ASN A 164 -9.35 -0.08 7.32
N ARG A 165 -8.37 0.52 6.62
CA ARG A 165 -8.24 0.40 5.15
C ARG A 165 -7.20 -0.61 4.69
N TYR A 166 -6.71 -1.45 5.61
CA TYR A 166 -5.88 -2.62 5.32
C TYR A 166 -6.72 -3.86 4.92
N ARG A 167 -8.05 -3.71 4.77
CA ARG A 167 -8.93 -4.73 4.18
C ARG A 167 -8.79 -4.74 2.67
N VAL A 168 -8.83 -5.93 2.05
CA VAL A 168 -8.60 -6.08 0.60
C VAL A 168 -9.51 -5.19 -0.25
N ALA A 169 -10.78 -5.06 0.11
CA ALA A 169 -11.74 -4.25 -0.64
C ALA A 169 -11.66 -2.74 -0.33
N ALA A 170 -10.86 -2.33 0.67
CA ALA A 170 -10.81 -0.92 1.06
C ALA A 170 -10.01 -0.10 0.04
N ARG A 171 -10.52 1.10 -0.24
CA ARG A 171 -10.00 2.02 -1.25
C ARG A 171 -9.60 3.34 -0.61
N SER A 172 -8.61 4.00 -1.15
CA SER A 172 -8.23 5.38 -0.85
C SER A 172 -7.67 6.05 -2.10
N SER A 173 -7.45 7.35 -2.01
CA SER A 173 -6.87 8.11 -3.11
C SER A 173 -6.03 9.26 -2.59
N ASN A 174 -5.15 9.80 -3.45
CA ASN A 174 -4.44 11.03 -3.20
C ASN A 174 -4.06 11.69 -4.53
N THR A 175 -3.67 12.97 -4.51
CA THR A 175 -3.21 13.70 -5.70
C THR A 175 -1.89 13.13 -6.23
N ILE A 176 -1.65 13.30 -7.52
CA ILE A 176 -0.52 12.66 -8.22
C ILE A 176 0.87 13.13 -7.76
N ASP A 177 0.95 14.25 -7.10
CA ASP A 177 2.15 14.89 -6.55
C ASP A 177 2.33 14.66 -5.05
N SER A 178 1.34 14.07 -4.37
CA SER A 178 1.42 13.78 -2.94
C SER A 178 2.38 12.65 -2.64
N SER A 179 3.18 12.82 -1.59
CA SER A 179 4.06 11.78 -1.05
C SER A 179 4.12 11.87 0.49
N THR A 180 4.22 10.75 1.15
CA THR A 180 4.34 10.68 2.62
C THR A 180 5.19 9.48 3.05
N SER A 181 5.55 9.43 4.34
CA SER A 181 6.36 8.34 4.93
C SER A 181 5.69 6.97 4.91
N ASN A 182 4.43 6.88 4.51
CA ASN A 182 3.66 5.64 4.48
C ASN A 182 3.02 5.37 3.11
N ILE A 183 3.53 6.00 2.04
CA ILE A 183 3.10 5.77 0.65
C ILE A 183 4.28 5.28 -0.16
N GLY A 184 4.09 4.17 -0.84
CA GLY A 184 5.01 3.54 -1.78
C GLY A 184 4.25 2.93 -2.95
N PHE A 185 4.81 1.92 -3.61
CA PHE A 185 4.19 1.25 -4.76
C PHE A 185 4.78 -0.14 -4.99
N ARG A 186 4.12 -0.90 -5.85
CA ARG A 186 4.69 -2.11 -6.47
C ARG A 186 4.53 -2.08 -7.97
N CYS A 187 5.45 -2.74 -8.67
CA CYS A 187 5.40 -2.87 -10.12
C CYS A 187 4.57 -4.08 -10.56
N ALA A 188 3.91 -3.94 -11.71
CA ALA A 188 3.36 -5.03 -12.50
C ALA A 188 4.10 -5.11 -13.84
N ALA A 189 4.26 -6.31 -14.38
CA ALA A 189 4.74 -6.53 -15.75
C ALA A 189 3.56 -6.93 -16.64
N GLY A 190 3.61 -6.58 -17.92
CA GLY A 190 2.74 -7.19 -18.91
C GLY A 190 3.10 -8.68 -19.09
N ILE A 191 2.14 -9.49 -19.49
CA ILE A 191 2.44 -10.84 -20.01
C ILE A 191 3.13 -10.61 -21.36
N PRO A 192 4.28 -11.26 -21.64
CA PRO A 192 4.97 -11.15 -22.90
C PRO A 192 4.09 -11.60 -24.07
#